data_05d9e1976280863298918e8b515f010f
#
_entry.id   05d9e1976280863298918e8b515f010f
#
_cell.length_a   1.000
_cell.length_b   1.000
_cell.length_c   1.000
_cell.angle_alpha   90.00
_cell.angle_beta   90.00
_cell.angle_gamma   90.00
#
_symmetry.space_group_name_H-M   'P 1'
#
loop_
_entity.id
_entity.type
_entity.pdbx_description
1 polymer ?
#
loop_
_entity_poly.entity_id
_entity_poly.type
_entity_poly.pdbx_seq_one_letter_code
_entity_poly.pdbx_strand_id
1 'polypeptide(L)'
;MLAYQQEHREFAAFLEEVSARMGRPLNQGDNATLLYLITTAGIPAMSVLMAVGYAVSIGKGSIRYVESLALGWADEDIITPEQVDEKIRYLQQTRASADKVEKILGLPRPLNAAQAKMADRWLNVWSFSDVMLQKAYAIMIEKCEGKFSPAYMDKILERWHAEGIHTPDRITATTPAPKKKGTAATNPEQSSLDNQELEEQLLRYRPKFNKK
;
A
#
# COMPACT_ATOMS: atom_id res chain seq x y z
N MET A 1 -40.60 -16.96 -5.03
CA MET A 1 -40.66 -16.80 -3.56
C MET A 1 -39.45 -17.47 -2.85
N LEU A 2 -39.17 -18.75 -3.09
CA LEU A 2 -38.09 -19.45 -2.42
C LEU A 2 -36.71 -18.82 -2.64
N ALA A 3 -36.37 -18.40 -3.87
CA ALA A 3 -35.08 -17.74 -4.17
C ALA A 3 -34.92 -16.41 -3.42
N TYR A 4 -35.97 -15.58 -3.38
CA TYR A 4 -35.94 -14.31 -2.63
C TYR A 4 -35.74 -14.54 -1.11
N GLN A 5 -36.39 -15.55 -0.55
CA GLN A 5 -36.21 -15.90 0.86
C GLN A 5 -34.81 -16.45 1.15
N GLN A 6 -34.22 -17.16 0.21
CA GLN A 6 -32.86 -17.68 0.31
C GLN A 6 -31.83 -16.53 0.26
N GLU A 7 -31.93 -15.63 -0.70
CA GLU A 7 -31.05 -14.44 -0.83
C GLU A 7 -31.10 -13.55 0.42
N HIS A 8 -32.31 -13.32 0.97
CA HIS A 8 -32.45 -12.57 2.22
C HIS A 8 -31.78 -13.24 3.41
N ARG A 9 -31.86 -14.56 3.49
CA ARG A 9 -31.25 -15.33 4.57
C ARG A 9 -29.72 -15.32 4.47
N GLU A 10 -29.19 -15.48 3.26
CA GLU A 10 -27.75 -15.43 2.99
C GLU A 10 -27.17 -14.06 3.30
N PHE A 11 -27.87 -13.00 2.89
CA PHE A 11 -27.43 -11.63 3.21
C PHE A 11 -27.50 -11.34 4.71
N ALA A 12 -28.52 -11.81 5.43
CA ALA A 12 -28.60 -11.66 6.89
C ALA A 12 -27.42 -12.37 7.59
N ALA A 13 -27.12 -13.62 7.20
CA ALA A 13 -25.96 -14.33 7.73
C ALA A 13 -24.62 -13.64 7.42
N PHE A 14 -24.49 -13.05 6.23
CA PHE A 14 -23.33 -12.24 5.88
C PHE A 14 -23.19 -11.01 6.80
N LEU A 15 -24.27 -10.26 7.08
CA LEU A 15 -24.24 -9.13 7.99
C LEU A 15 -23.86 -9.53 9.42
N GLU A 16 -24.35 -10.68 9.91
CA GLU A 16 -23.99 -11.21 11.20
C GLU A 16 -22.49 -11.52 11.29
N GLU A 17 -21.93 -12.16 10.26
CA GLU A 17 -20.50 -12.47 10.19
C GLU A 17 -19.63 -11.18 10.11
N VAL A 18 -20.05 -10.17 9.33
CA VAL A 18 -19.37 -8.87 9.29
C VAL A 18 -19.41 -8.21 10.67
N SER A 19 -20.57 -8.19 11.33
CA SER A 19 -20.74 -7.64 12.68
C SER A 19 -19.83 -8.34 13.70
N ALA A 20 -19.76 -9.66 13.63
CA ALA A 20 -18.88 -10.45 14.50
C ALA A 20 -17.39 -10.11 14.30
N ARG A 21 -16.93 -10.01 13.03
CA ARG A 21 -15.55 -9.64 12.72
C ARG A 21 -15.21 -8.22 13.11
N MET A 22 -16.16 -7.30 12.96
CA MET A 22 -16.00 -5.89 13.35
C MET A 22 -16.03 -5.69 14.87
N GLY A 23 -16.51 -6.67 15.64
CA GLY A 23 -16.68 -6.59 17.10
C GLY A 23 -17.71 -5.54 17.54
N ARG A 24 -18.61 -5.13 16.65
CA ARG A 24 -19.67 -4.14 16.93
C ARG A 24 -20.91 -4.38 16.05
N PRO A 25 -22.09 -3.96 16.52
CA PRO A 25 -23.30 -4.00 15.67
C PRO A 25 -23.15 -3.06 14.48
N LEU A 26 -23.73 -3.46 13.35
CA LEU A 26 -23.80 -2.65 12.14
C LEU A 26 -25.00 -1.68 12.23
N ASN A 27 -24.79 -0.45 11.80
CA ASN A 27 -25.87 0.52 11.64
C ASN A 27 -26.51 0.45 10.23
N GLN A 28 -27.56 1.21 10.01
CA GLN A 28 -28.29 1.21 8.74
C GLN A 28 -27.39 1.67 7.56
N GLY A 29 -26.50 2.63 7.77
CA GLY A 29 -25.54 3.09 6.78
C GLY A 29 -24.51 2.01 6.41
N ASP A 30 -23.99 1.30 7.44
CA ASP A 30 -23.09 0.17 7.23
C ASP A 30 -23.77 -0.91 6.35
N ASN A 31 -25.02 -1.27 6.67
CA ASN A 31 -25.77 -2.27 5.91
C ASN A 31 -26.02 -1.82 4.46
N ALA A 32 -26.35 -0.56 4.24
CA ALA A 32 -26.54 0.00 2.90
C ALA A 32 -25.26 -0.06 2.07
N THR A 33 -24.12 0.29 2.66
CA THR A 33 -22.82 0.21 1.99
C THR A 33 -22.45 -1.23 1.64
N LEU A 34 -22.65 -2.18 2.54
CA LEU A 34 -22.36 -3.61 2.31
C LEU A 34 -23.27 -4.18 1.21
N LEU A 35 -24.55 -3.82 1.22
CA LEU A 35 -25.50 -4.20 0.16
C LEU A 35 -25.06 -3.64 -1.19
N TYR A 36 -24.68 -2.36 -1.26
CA TYR A 36 -24.17 -1.72 -2.47
C TYR A 36 -22.93 -2.46 -3.03
N LEU A 37 -21.97 -2.82 -2.21
CA LEU A 37 -20.76 -3.54 -2.65
C LEU A 37 -21.11 -4.86 -3.32
N ILE A 38 -22.08 -5.60 -2.78
CA ILE A 38 -22.46 -6.92 -3.31
C ILE A 38 -23.34 -6.80 -4.53
N THR A 39 -24.40 -5.95 -4.48
CA THR A 39 -25.44 -5.94 -5.51
C THR A 39 -25.15 -5.00 -6.66
N THR A 40 -24.53 -3.85 -6.40
CA THR A 40 -24.30 -2.80 -7.41
C THR A 40 -22.86 -2.83 -7.92
N ALA A 41 -21.88 -2.94 -7.03
CA ALA A 41 -20.48 -3.05 -7.43
C ALA A 41 -20.13 -4.49 -7.88
N GLY A 42 -20.99 -5.49 -7.63
CA GLY A 42 -20.83 -6.86 -8.10
C GLY A 42 -19.68 -7.63 -7.42
N ILE A 43 -19.26 -7.19 -6.24
CA ILE A 43 -18.17 -7.84 -5.51
C ILE A 43 -18.73 -9.04 -4.73
N PRO A 44 -18.19 -10.25 -4.89
CA PRO A 44 -18.65 -11.43 -4.15
C PRO A 44 -18.64 -11.19 -2.63
N ALA A 45 -19.67 -11.63 -1.93
CA ALA A 45 -19.82 -11.46 -0.48
C ALA A 45 -18.59 -11.98 0.30
N MET A 46 -18.00 -13.09 -0.15
CA MET A 46 -16.78 -13.65 0.45
C MET A 46 -15.59 -12.69 0.31
N SER A 47 -15.42 -12.05 -0.85
CA SER A 47 -14.36 -11.05 -1.09
C SER A 47 -14.53 -9.82 -0.20
N VAL A 48 -15.77 -9.33 -0.02
CA VAL A 48 -16.08 -8.25 0.93
C VAL A 48 -15.76 -8.68 2.37
N LEU A 49 -16.13 -9.91 2.74
CA LEU A 49 -15.85 -10.45 4.09
C LEU A 49 -14.35 -10.57 4.35
N MET A 50 -13.56 -10.95 3.35
CA MET A 50 -12.09 -10.97 3.44
C MET A 50 -11.51 -9.57 3.59
N ALA A 51 -12.04 -8.58 2.86
CA ALA A 51 -11.65 -7.18 2.99
C ALA A 51 -11.96 -6.63 4.39
N VAL A 52 -13.11 -7.00 4.99
CA VAL A 52 -13.45 -6.69 6.39
C VAL A 52 -12.40 -7.28 7.33
N GLY A 53 -12.10 -8.58 7.20
CA GLY A 53 -11.10 -9.24 8.04
C GLY A 53 -9.73 -8.58 7.97
N TYR A 54 -9.29 -8.24 6.76
CA TYR A 54 -8.03 -7.50 6.56
C TYR A 54 -8.07 -6.11 7.19
N ALA A 55 -9.13 -5.32 6.97
CA ALA A 55 -9.28 -3.99 7.55
C ALA A 55 -9.23 -4.02 9.09
N VAL A 56 -9.90 -4.98 9.70
CA VAL A 56 -9.86 -5.18 11.16
C VAL A 56 -8.46 -5.55 11.64
N SER A 57 -7.77 -6.46 10.93
CA SER A 57 -6.41 -6.91 11.30
C SER A 57 -5.37 -5.79 11.34
N ILE A 58 -5.57 -4.75 10.54
CA ILE A 58 -4.70 -3.56 10.50
C ILE A 58 -5.23 -2.38 11.36
N GLY A 59 -6.25 -2.63 12.20
CA GLY A 59 -6.84 -1.62 13.09
C GLY A 59 -7.71 -0.57 12.40
N LYS A 60 -8.12 -0.80 11.15
CA LYS A 60 -8.97 0.11 10.35
C LYS A 60 -10.38 -0.42 10.16
N GLY A 61 -10.99 -0.96 11.22
CA GLY A 61 -12.30 -1.57 11.22
C GLY A 61 -13.45 -0.55 11.06
N SER A 62 -13.51 0.20 9.98
CA SER A 62 -14.68 1.00 9.61
C SER A 62 -15.22 0.56 8.25
N ILE A 63 -16.55 0.52 8.09
CA ILE A 63 -17.16 0.11 6.82
C ILE A 63 -16.78 1.04 5.67
N ARG A 64 -16.63 2.33 5.94
CA ARG A 64 -16.13 3.29 4.95
C ARG A 64 -14.72 2.95 4.44
N TYR A 65 -13.85 2.44 5.32
CA TYR A 65 -12.53 1.98 4.89
C TYR A 65 -12.64 0.69 4.07
N VAL A 66 -13.50 -0.25 4.49
CA VAL A 66 -13.77 -1.49 3.74
C VAL A 66 -14.32 -1.17 2.35
N GLU A 67 -15.24 -0.22 2.23
CA GLU A 67 -15.78 0.26 0.95
C GLU A 67 -14.66 0.75 0.03
N SER A 68 -13.84 1.70 0.51
CA SER A 68 -12.72 2.23 -0.27
C SER A 68 -11.72 1.14 -0.68
N LEU A 69 -11.48 0.17 0.21
CA LEU A 69 -10.57 -0.94 -0.03
C LEU A 69 -11.12 -1.89 -1.11
N ALA A 70 -12.38 -2.31 -0.97
CA ALA A 70 -13.02 -3.25 -1.87
C ALA A 70 -13.21 -2.66 -3.27
N LEU A 71 -13.63 -1.39 -3.36
CA LEU A 71 -13.73 -0.68 -4.65
C LEU A 71 -12.37 -0.46 -5.29
N GLY A 72 -11.34 -0.08 -4.51
CA GLY A 72 -9.99 0.07 -5.02
C GLY A 72 -9.40 -1.24 -5.56
N TRP A 73 -9.72 -2.37 -4.95
CA TRP A 73 -9.32 -3.68 -5.49
C TRP A 73 -10.12 -4.05 -6.75
N ALA A 74 -11.41 -3.73 -6.79
CA ALA A 74 -12.25 -3.95 -7.97
C ALA A 74 -11.77 -3.11 -9.17
N ASP A 75 -11.28 -1.88 -8.94
CA ASP A 75 -10.66 -1.04 -9.97
C ASP A 75 -9.34 -1.63 -10.52
N GLU A 76 -8.69 -2.50 -9.75
CA GLU A 76 -7.51 -3.29 -10.17
C GLU A 76 -7.90 -4.68 -10.74
N ASP A 77 -9.18 -4.93 -11.03
CA ASP A 77 -9.74 -6.23 -11.45
C ASP A 77 -9.54 -7.37 -10.42
N ILE A 78 -9.33 -7.04 -9.15
CA ILE A 78 -9.19 -7.99 -8.04
C ILE A 78 -10.55 -8.13 -7.37
N ILE A 79 -11.36 -9.10 -7.84
CA ILE A 79 -12.77 -9.28 -7.43
C ILE A 79 -12.99 -10.63 -6.75
N THR A 80 -12.38 -11.70 -7.28
CA THR A 80 -12.63 -13.05 -6.76
C THR A 80 -11.99 -13.28 -5.40
N PRO A 81 -12.52 -14.19 -4.57
CA PRO A 81 -11.94 -14.51 -3.27
C PRO A 81 -10.46 -14.94 -3.36
N GLU A 82 -10.10 -15.67 -4.40
CA GLU A 82 -8.72 -16.13 -4.63
C GLU A 82 -7.78 -14.96 -4.89
N GLN A 83 -8.18 -14.02 -5.76
CA GLN A 83 -7.41 -12.82 -6.06
C GLN A 83 -7.28 -11.91 -4.82
N VAL A 84 -8.36 -11.79 -4.05
CA VAL A 84 -8.37 -11.02 -2.79
C VAL A 84 -7.44 -11.66 -1.75
N ASP A 85 -7.42 -13.00 -1.64
CA ASP A 85 -6.51 -13.71 -0.75
C ASP A 85 -5.03 -13.45 -1.13
N GLU A 86 -4.69 -13.55 -2.42
CA GLU A 86 -3.35 -13.22 -2.91
C GLU A 86 -2.96 -11.78 -2.61
N LYS A 87 -3.88 -10.84 -2.82
CA LYS A 87 -3.66 -9.41 -2.50
C LYS A 87 -3.42 -9.19 -1.03
N ILE A 88 -4.21 -9.82 -0.15
CA ILE A 88 -4.04 -9.73 1.30
C ILE A 88 -2.69 -10.31 1.73
N ARG A 89 -2.31 -11.49 1.23
CA ARG A 89 -0.98 -12.09 1.50
C ARG A 89 0.15 -11.17 1.08
N TYR A 90 0.07 -10.60 -0.11
CA TYR A 90 1.05 -9.63 -0.59
C TYR A 90 1.15 -8.41 0.32
N LEU A 91 0.02 -7.83 0.75
CA LEU A 91 0.01 -6.67 1.65
C LEU A 91 0.58 -7.01 3.03
N GLN A 92 0.25 -8.19 3.57
CA GLN A 92 0.79 -8.67 4.84
C GLN A 92 2.30 -8.92 4.77
N GLN A 93 2.78 -9.57 3.70
CA GLN A 93 4.20 -9.77 3.47
C GLN A 93 4.95 -8.45 3.35
N THR A 94 4.43 -7.52 2.55
CA THR A 94 5.01 -6.18 2.38
C THR A 94 5.09 -5.44 3.72
N ARG A 95 4.07 -5.55 4.57
CA ARG A 95 4.08 -4.95 5.90
C ARG A 95 5.10 -5.61 6.82
N ALA A 96 5.17 -6.94 6.84
CA ALA A 96 6.16 -7.67 7.63
C ALA A 96 7.59 -7.32 7.21
N SER A 97 7.83 -7.15 5.91
CA SER A 97 9.12 -6.70 5.38
C SER A 97 9.47 -5.28 5.84
N ALA A 98 8.50 -4.37 5.85
CA ALA A 98 8.68 -3.02 6.37
C ALA A 98 9.04 -3.04 7.87
N ASP A 99 8.25 -3.76 8.68
CA ASP A 99 8.49 -3.89 10.13
C ASP A 99 9.88 -4.49 10.44
N LYS A 100 10.33 -5.45 9.62
CA LYS A 100 11.68 -6.02 9.74
C LYS A 100 12.76 -4.98 9.42
N VAL A 101 12.64 -4.24 8.32
CA VAL A 101 13.60 -3.18 7.95
C VAL A 101 13.61 -2.05 8.98
N GLU A 102 12.45 -1.63 9.47
CA GLU A 102 12.34 -0.62 10.54
C GLU A 102 13.15 -1.02 11.78
N LYS A 103 13.05 -2.30 12.18
CA LYS A 103 13.83 -2.84 13.32
C LYS A 103 15.31 -2.92 13.03
N ILE A 104 15.71 -3.43 11.85
CA ILE A 104 17.14 -3.56 11.46
C ILE A 104 17.82 -2.20 11.43
N LEU A 105 17.13 -1.17 10.93
CA LEU A 105 17.70 0.17 10.75
C LEU A 105 17.44 1.11 11.94
N GLY A 106 16.61 0.70 12.92
CA GLY A 106 16.26 1.52 14.07
C GLY A 106 15.52 2.81 13.67
N LEU A 107 14.59 2.73 12.71
CA LEU A 107 13.92 3.91 12.18
C LEU A 107 12.98 4.52 13.22
N PRO A 108 12.97 5.87 13.38
CA PRO A 108 12.15 6.55 14.39
C PRO A 108 10.65 6.60 14.04
N ARG A 109 10.29 6.27 12.82
CA ARG A 109 8.89 6.26 12.32
C ARG A 109 8.66 5.14 11.32
N PRO A 110 7.42 4.65 11.21
CA PRO A 110 7.07 3.60 10.26
C PRO A 110 7.29 4.03 8.80
N LEU A 111 7.62 3.04 7.97
CA LEU A 111 7.70 3.21 6.53
C LEU A 111 6.29 3.39 5.93
N ASN A 112 6.17 4.31 4.98
CA ASN A 112 4.93 4.45 4.21
C ASN A 112 4.77 3.30 3.19
N ALA A 113 3.59 3.20 2.53
CA ALA A 113 3.27 2.11 1.61
C ALA A 113 4.27 1.96 0.45
N ALA A 114 4.78 3.06 -0.11
CA ALA A 114 5.78 3.01 -1.17
C ALA A 114 7.13 2.50 -0.65
N GLN A 115 7.54 2.93 0.53
CA GLN A 115 8.77 2.50 1.20
C GLN A 115 8.68 1.04 1.66
N ALA A 116 7.51 0.57 2.09
CA ALA A 116 7.26 -0.82 2.42
C ALA A 116 7.46 -1.76 1.20
N LYS A 117 7.03 -1.34 0.01
CA LYS A 117 7.31 -2.07 -1.24
C LYS A 117 8.82 -2.14 -1.56
N MET A 118 9.56 -1.08 -1.25
CA MET A 118 11.03 -1.11 -1.39
C MET A 118 11.64 -2.10 -0.40
N ALA A 119 11.21 -2.08 0.87
CA ALA A 119 11.66 -3.01 1.90
C ALA A 119 11.40 -4.47 1.53
N ASP A 120 10.22 -4.76 0.98
CA ASP A 120 9.86 -6.09 0.49
C ASP A 120 10.79 -6.53 -0.66
N ARG A 121 11.04 -5.65 -1.61
CA ARG A 121 11.98 -5.91 -2.71
C ARG A 121 13.40 -6.21 -2.21
N TRP A 122 13.91 -5.45 -1.25
CA TRP A 122 15.24 -5.64 -0.68
C TRP A 122 15.40 -7.00 0.00
N LEU A 123 14.38 -7.43 0.76
CA LEU A 123 14.42 -8.67 1.54
C LEU A 123 14.04 -9.91 0.74
N ASN A 124 12.97 -9.84 -0.05
CA ASN A 124 12.35 -11.01 -0.67
C ASN A 124 12.72 -11.18 -2.15
N VAL A 125 12.91 -10.09 -2.90
CA VAL A 125 13.29 -10.15 -4.32
C VAL A 125 14.81 -10.18 -4.47
N TRP A 126 15.50 -9.26 -3.82
CA TRP A 126 16.97 -9.17 -3.90
C TRP A 126 17.69 -9.99 -2.83
N SER A 127 16.96 -10.50 -1.84
CA SER A 127 17.46 -11.40 -0.79
C SER A 127 18.66 -10.84 -0.02
N PHE A 128 18.69 -9.54 0.25
CA PHE A 128 19.74 -8.93 1.03
C PHE A 128 19.64 -9.30 2.51
N SER A 129 20.78 -9.61 3.11
CA SER A 129 20.90 -9.87 4.54
C SER A 129 20.78 -8.58 5.36
N ASP A 130 20.47 -8.74 6.65
CA ASP A 130 20.37 -7.63 7.61
C ASP A 130 21.67 -6.78 7.63
N VAL A 131 22.83 -7.44 7.53
CA VAL A 131 24.14 -6.77 7.48
C VAL A 131 24.29 -5.89 6.24
N MET A 132 23.81 -6.36 5.09
CA MET A 132 23.85 -5.59 3.84
C MET A 132 22.95 -4.35 3.92
N LEU A 133 21.75 -4.48 4.51
CA LEU A 133 20.84 -3.36 4.74
C LEU A 133 21.47 -2.30 5.66
N GLN A 134 22.11 -2.74 6.76
CA GLN A 134 22.82 -1.83 7.66
C GLN A 134 23.99 -1.11 6.98
N LYS A 135 24.75 -1.79 6.11
CA LYS A 135 25.83 -1.18 5.31
C LYS A 135 25.29 -0.15 4.31
N ALA A 136 24.21 -0.49 3.58
CA ALA A 136 23.57 0.47 2.67
C ALA A 136 23.03 1.69 3.42
N TYR A 137 22.44 1.47 4.59
CA TYR A 137 21.94 2.53 5.47
C TYR A 137 23.08 3.44 5.94
N ALA A 138 24.21 2.89 6.40
CA ALA A 138 25.36 3.67 6.84
C ALA A 138 25.91 4.57 5.71
N ILE A 139 26.07 4.02 4.51
CA ILE A 139 26.50 4.78 3.32
C ILE A 139 25.48 5.89 2.98
N MET A 140 24.19 5.57 3.03
CA MET A 140 23.13 6.53 2.77
C MET A 140 23.14 7.68 3.77
N ILE A 141 23.23 7.38 5.08
CA ILE A 141 23.27 8.39 6.15
C ILE A 141 24.47 9.33 5.99
N GLU A 142 25.67 8.78 5.67
CA GLU A 142 26.87 9.58 5.40
C GLU A 142 26.66 10.53 4.21
N LYS A 143 26.08 10.04 3.11
CA LYS A 143 25.89 10.83 1.88
C LYS A 143 24.71 11.79 1.93
N CYS A 144 23.73 11.53 2.78
CA CYS A 144 22.53 12.35 2.96
C CYS A 144 22.56 13.22 4.22
N GLU A 145 23.75 13.51 4.76
CA GLU A 145 23.94 14.42 5.91
C GLU A 145 23.05 14.03 7.11
N GLY A 146 23.00 12.74 7.41
CA GLY A 146 22.22 12.21 8.53
C GLY A 146 20.73 12.03 8.25
N LYS A 147 20.24 12.35 7.05
CA LYS A 147 18.83 12.23 6.70
C LYS A 147 18.52 10.86 6.06
N PHE A 148 17.47 10.21 6.56
CA PHE A 148 16.99 8.96 5.95
C PHE A 148 16.37 9.22 4.56
N SER A 149 16.95 8.61 3.54
CA SER A 149 16.48 8.69 2.15
C SER A 149 16.29 7.29 1.57
N PRO A 150 15.08 6.70 1.65
CA PRO A 150 14.80 5.36 1.13
C PRO A 150 15.11 5.22 -0.37
N ALA A 151 14.82 6.25 -1.16
CA ALA A 151 15.11 6.25 -2.59
C ALA A 151 16.62 6.22 -2.90
N TYR A 152 17.44 6.83 -2.06
CA TYR A 152 18.89 6.75 -2.21
C TYR A 152 19.41 5.36 -1.79
N MET A 153 18.91 4.83 -0.70
CA MET A 153 19.23 3.47 -0.23
C MET A 153 18.83 2.41 -1.27
N ASP A 154 17.65 2.58 -1.88
CA ASP A 154 17.16 1.70 -2.95
C ASP A 154 18.14 1.65 -4.12
N LYS A 155 18.67 2.79 -4.56
CA LYS A 155 19.67 2.85 -5.64
C LYS A 155 21.01 2.18 -5.28
N ILE A 156 21.42 2.24 -4.02
CA ILE A 156 22.60 1.51 -3.56
C ILE A 156 22.37 0.00 -3.69
N LEU A 157 21.25 -0.46 -3.14
CA LEU A 157 20.91 -1.89 -3.14
C LEU A 157 20.61 -2.42 -4.56
N GLU A 158 19.90 -1.67 -5.40
CA GLU A 158 19.67 -1.99 -6.81
C GLU A 158 20.99 -2.21 -7.54
N ARG A 159 21.95 -1.34 -7.34
CA ARG A 159 23.26 -1.46 -7.94
C ARG A 159 24.02 -2.69 -7.42
N TRP A 160 24.01 -2.93 -6.09
CA TRP A 160 24.65 -4.12 -5.54
C TRP A 160 24.03 -5.41 -6.08
N HIS A 161 22.71 -5.43 -6.21
CA HIS A 161 22.00 -6.55 -6.82
C HIS A 161 22.45 -6.77 -8.28
N ALA A 162 22.52 -5.71 -9.09
CA ALA A 162 22.96 -5.78 -10.50
C ALA A 162 24.44 -6.23 -10.64
N GLU A 163 25.28 -5.86 -9.68
CA GLU A 163 26.71 -6.25 -9.63
C GLU A 163 26.92 -7.61 -8.94
N GLY A 164 25.87 -8.28 -8.45
CA GLY A 164 25.97 -9.55 -7.71
C GLY A 164 26.67 -9.46 -6.35
N ILE A 165 26.62 -8.27 -5.73
CA ILE A 165 27.23 -8.01 -4.43
C ILE A 165 26.21 -8.32 -3.34
N HIS A 166 26.29 -9.51 -2.72
CA HIS A 166 25.40 -9.95 -1.65
C HIS A 166 26.11 -10.15 -0.31
N THR A 167 27.42 -9.90 -0.25
CA THR A 167 28.21 -10.03 0.99
C THR A 167 29.00 -8.75 1.26
N PRO A 168 29.19 -8.38 2.54
CA PRO A 168 29.90 -7.16 2.92
C PRO A 168 31.35 -7.08 2.38
N ASP A 169 32.02 -8.21 2.26
CA ASP A 169 33.42 -8.29 1.82
C ASP A 169 33.61 -7.88 0.36
N ARG A 170 32.54 -7.94 -0.44
CA ARG A 170 32.54 -7.52 -1.85
C ARG A 170 32.20 -6.04 -2.05
N ILE A 171 31.84 -5.34 -0.99
CA ILE A 171 31.62 -3.89 -1.04
C ILE A 171 33.01 -3.24 -1.08
N THR A 172 33.57 -3.09 -2.28
CA THR A 172 34.83 -2.37 -2.46
C THR A 172 34.60 -0.89 -2.19
N ALA A 173 35.62 -0.20 -1.65
CA ALA A 173 35.58 1.24 -1.29
C ALA A 173 35.29 2.17 -2.51
N THR A 174 35.18 1.63 -3.68
CA THR A 174 34.90 2.28 -4.95
C THR A 174 33.41 2.23 -5.31
N THR A 175 32.53 2.56 -4.36
CA THR A 175 31.14 2.84 -4.75
C THR A 175 31.06 4.33 -5.12
N PRO A 176 31.19 4.74 -6.40
CA PRO A 176 30.97 6.12 -6.79
C PRO A 176 29.53 6.47 -6.43
N ALA A 177 29.34 7.60 -5.74
CA ALA A 177 28.04 8.15 -5.52
C ALA A 177 27.27 8.20 -6.86
N PRO A 178 25.98 7.86 -6.93
CA PRO A 178 25.19 8.05 -8.13
C PRO A 178 25.38 9.48 -8.57
N LYS A 179 25.89 9.67 -9.80
CA LYS A 179 26.04 11.02 -10.38
C LYS A 179 24.68 11.67 -10.25
N LYS A 180 24.60 12.78 -9.51
CA LYS A 180 23.44 13.67 -9.55
C LYS A 180 23.19 13.92 -11.03
N LYS A 181 22.15 13.36 -11.63
CA LYS A 181 21.62 13.94 -12.86
C LYS A 181 21.34 15.37 -12.48
N GLY A 182 22.08 16.30 -13.10
CA GLY A 182 21.90 17.71 -12.83
C GLY A 182 20.40 17.97 -12.93
N THR A 183 19.80 18.29 -11.83
CA THR A 183 18.55 19.01 -11.82
C THR A 183 18.88 20.28 -12.54
N ALA A 184 18.43 20.41 -13.80
CA ALA A 184 18.29 21.72 -14.39
C ALA A 184 17.64 22.55 -13.28
N ALA A 185 18.30 23.65 -12.94
CA ALA A 185 17.85 24.55 -11.90
C ALA A 185 16.41 24.95 -12.25
N THR A 186 15.46 24.26 -11.63
CA THR A 186 14.06 24.65 -11.70
C THR A 186 13.99 25.89 -10.82
N ASN A 187 13.81 27.03 -11.47
CA ASN A 187 13.62 28.31 -10.82
C ASN A 187 12.52 28.15 -9.76
N PRO A 188 12.73 28.51 -8.48
CA PRO A 188 11.72 28.38 -7.44
C PRO A 188 10.39 29.07 -7.78
N GLU A 189 10.39 30.06 -8.68
CA GLU A 189 9.19 30.69 -9.19
C GLU A 189 8.35 29.78 -10.12
N GLN A 190 8.97 28.85 -10.86
CA GLN A 190 8.25 27.92 -11.75
C GLN A 190 7.55 26.78 -10.97
N SER A 191 8.10 26.38 -9.84
CA SER A 191 7.47 25.36 -8.98
C SER A 191 6.17 25.85 -8.30
N SER A 192 6.06 27.16 -8.04
CA SER A 192 4.84 27.73 -7.45
C SER A 192 3.72 27.95 -8.50
N LEU A 193 4.09 28.21 -9.76
CA LEU A 193 3.14 28.36 -10.86
C LEU A 193 2.53 26.99 -11.26
N ASP A 194 3.33 25.93 -11.32
CA ASP A 194 2.83 24.57 -11.60
C ASP A 194 1.86 24.07 -10.54
N ASN A 195 2.07 24.43 -9.27
CA ASN A 195 1.15 24.08 -8.19
C ASN A 195 -0.17 24.87 -8.26
N GLN A 196 -0.13 26.14 -8.65
CA GLN A 196 -1.33 26.95 -8.83
C GLN A 196 -2.16 26.50 -10.05
N GLU A 197 -1.52 26.14 -11.16
CA GLU A 197 -2.22 25.56 -12.32
C GLU A 197 -2.85 24.20 -12.00
N LEU A 198 -2.19 23.38 -11.20
CA LEU A 198 -2.72 22.10 -10.76
C LEU A 198 -3.94 22.25 -9.82
N GLU A 199 -3.88 23.21 -8.89
CA GLU A 199 -5.01 23.57 -8.04
C GLU A 199 -6.19 24.14 -8.83
N GLU A 200 -5.95 25.03 -9.81
CA GLU A 200 -7.01 25.52 -10.69
C GLU A 200 -7.63 24.43 -11.56
N GLN A 201 -6.85 23.47 -12.06
CA GLN A 201 -7.38 22.32 -12.81
C GLN A 201 -8.24 21.42 -11.92
N LEU A 202 -7.84 21.18 -10.67
CA LEU A 202 -8.62 20.41 -9.69
C LEU A 202 -9.93 21.11 -9.32
N LEU A 203 -9.92 22.44 -9.21
CA LEU A 203 -11.12 23.23 -8.92
C LEU A 203 -12.09 23.31 -10.12
N ARG A 204 -11.59 23.20 -11.35
CA ARG A 204 -12.41 23.17 -12.58
C ARG A 204 -13.02 21.80 -12.88
N TYR A 205 -12.52 20.72 -12.25
CA TYR A 205 -13.07 19.38 -12.45
C TYR A 205 -14.42 19.23 -11.73
N ARG A 206 -15.52 19.56 -12.43
CA ARG A 206 -16.88 19.19 -12.02
C ARG A 206 -17.26 17.89 -12.72
N PRO A 207 -17.46 16.77 -11.99
CA PRO A 207 -18.00 15.56 -12.61
C PRO A 207 -19.40 15.86 -13.14
N LYS A 208 -19.60 15.64 -14.44
CA LYS A 208 -20.93 15.74 -15.05
C LYS A 208 -21.76 14.55 -14.58
N PHE A 209 -22.58 14.74 -13.54
CA PHE A 209 -23.62 13.80 -13.21
C PHE A 209 -24.69 13.85 -14.32
N ASN A 210 -24.72 12.83 -15.16
CA ASN A 210 -25.79 12.64 -16.13
C ASN A 210 -27.05 12.23 -15.35
N LYS A 211 -27.99 13.16 -15.17
CA LYS A 211 -29.34 12.83 -14.74
C LYS A 211 -30.03 12.15 -15.92
N LYS A 212 -30.34 10.86 -15.80
CA LYS A 212 -31.42 10.19 -16.46
C LYS A 212 -32.32 9.56 -15.43
#